data_bda5b9c1048077c804eb51393bea708e
#
_entry.id   bda5b9c1048077c804eb51393bea708e
#
_cell.length_a   1.000
_cell.length_b   1.000
_cell.length_c   1.000
_cell.angle_alpha   90.00
_cell.angle_beta   90.00
_cell.angle_gamma   90.00
#
_symmetry.space_group_name_H-M   'P 1'
#
loop_
_entity.id
_entity.type
_entity.pdbx_description
1 polymer ?
#
loop_
_entity_poly.entity_id
_entity_poly.type
_entity_poly.pdbx_seq_one_letter_code
_entity_poly.pdbx_strand_id
1 'polypeptide(L)'
;MLCQDETNREIANGGLFARDGVIEVVAATDELPQTADRVIDLSGHVLMPGLVNTHHHLYQNLTRLLPEAQDAPLFGWLQALYPVWERLSPEAFHVSAQLGLAELLLSGCTTSSDHQYIFPNGSRLDDTIAAAGETGIRFMATRGSMSVGESSGGLPPDALVEREDDILADSERLIRRYHDPAAASRLQVALAPCSPFSVSQDLMRESAVLARKH
;
A
#
# COMPACT_ATOMS: atom_id res chain seq x y z
N MET A 1 -24.52 8.70 12.23
CA MET A 1 -23.27 8.74 11.48
C MET A 1 -22.17 9.28 12.37
N LEU A 2 -20.97 8.73 12.29
CA LEU A 2 -19.78 9.19 13.02
C LEU A 2 -18.84 9.89 12.04
N CYS A 3 -18.55 11.16 12.24
CA CYS A 3 -17.61 11.92 11.42
C CYS A 3 -16.24 11.91 12.08
N GLN A 4 -15.20 11.66 11.31
CA GLN A 4 -13.79 11.77 11.75
C GLN A 4 -13.25 13.16 11.33
N ASP A 5 -14.04 14.20 11.53
CA ASP A 5 -13.65 15.59 11.29
C ASP A 5 -13.02 16.22 12.55
N GLU A 6 -12.54 17.44 12.44
CA GLU A 6 -11.86 18.15 13.54
C GLU A 6 -12.68 18.22 14.84
N THR A 7 -14.01 18.14 14.74
CA THR A 7 -14.94 18.24 15.87
C THR A 7 -15.52 16.87 16.28
N ASN A 8 -15.19 15.78 15.59
CA ASN A 8 -15.71 14.44 15.83
C ASN A 8 -17.23 14.40 15.93
N ARG A 9 -17.93 15.03 14.98
CA ARG A 9 -19.39 15.11 15.01
C ARG A 9 -20.05 13.74 14.99
N GLU A 10 -21.09 13.60 15.79
CA GLU A 10 -22.02 12.48 15.74
C GLU A 10 -23.37 13.02 15.25
N ILE A 11 -23.89 12.47 14.14
CA ILE A 11 -25.14 12.92 13.55
C ILE A 11 -26.15 11.76 13.65
N ALA A 12 -27.15 11.91 14.53
CA ALA A 12 -28.27 10.99 14.62
C ALA A 12 -29.07 11.05 13.30
N ASN A 13 -29.46 9.88 12.76
CA ASN A 13 -30.11 9.77 11.45
C ASN A 13 -29.34 10.54 10.35
N GLY A 14 -28.02 10.57 10.47
CA GLY A 14 -27.14 11.24 9.53
C GLY A 14 -26.88 10.40 8.28
N GLY A 15 -26.56 11.09 7.21
CA GLY A 15 -26.16 10.49 5.94
C GLY A 15 -25.14 11.35 5.21
N LEU A 16 -24.76 10.90 4.05
CA LEU A 16 -23.89 11.64 3.15
C LEU A 16 -24.41 11.58 1.71
N PHE A 17 -24.11 12.63 0.96
CA PHE A 17 -24.24 12.65 -0.49
C PHE A 17 -22.86 12.79 -1.12
N ALA A 18 -22.57 11.92 -2.09
CA ALA A 18 -21.31 11.92 -2.82
C ALA A 18 -21.56 11.96 -4.33
N ARG A 19 -20.70 12.67 -5.05
CA ARG A 19 -20.70 12.74 -6.51
C ARG A 19 -19.29 12.57 -7.03
N ASP A 20 -19.12 11.79 -8.06
CA ASP A 20 -17.83 11.55 -8.73
C ASP A 20 -16.68 11.16 -7.75
N GLY A 21 -17.03 10.36 -6.72
CA GLY A 21 -16.06 9.88 -5.72
C GLY A 21 -15.73 10.89 -4.62
N VAL A 22 -16.41 12.06 -4.58
CA VAL A 22 -16.21 13.10 -3.58
C VAL A 22 -17.46 13.26 -2.72
N ILE A 23 -17.29 13.31 -1.39
CA ILE A 23 -18.37 13.62 -0.46
C ILE A 23 -18.64 15.13 -0.53
N GLU A 24 -19.85 15.51 -0.98
CA GLU A 24 -20.28 16.92 -1.09
C GLU A 24 -21.03 17.39 0.13
N VAL A 25 -21.87 16.53 0.72
CA VAL A 25 -22.72 16.87 1.86
C VAL A 25 -22.65 15.78 2.92
N VAL A 26 -22.56 16.19 4.17
CA VAL A 26 -22.67 15.34 5.36
C VAL A 26 -23.62 16.05 6.33
N ALA A 27 -24.83 15.49 6.51
CA ALA A 27 -25.90 16.14 7.25
C ALA A 27 -26.91 15.13 7.82
N ALA A 28 -27.97 15.61 8.45
CA ALA A 28 -29.15 14.79 8.73
C ALA A 28 -29.81 14.34 7.41
N THR A 29 -30.41 13.15 7.40
CA THR A 29 -30.94 12.54 6.17
C THR A 29 -32.00 13.41 5.47
N ASP A 30 -32.78 14.15 6.18
CA ASP A 30 -33.80 15.05 5.64
C ASP A 30 -33.24 16.35 5.02
N GLU A 31 -31.97 16.66 5.30
CA GLU A 31 -31.24 17.80 4.72
C GLU A 31 -30.44 17.40 3.46
N LEU A 32 -30.36 16.09 3.14
CA LEU A 32 -29.64 15.62 1.96
C LEU A 32 -30.43 15.85 0.67
N PRO A 33 -29.77 15.91 -0.50
CA PRO A 33 -30.43 15.87 -1.80
C PRO A 33 -31.40 14.69 -1.90
N GLN A 34 -32.63 14.98 -2.33
CA GLN A 34 -33.72 13.97 -2.39
C GLN A 34 -33.63 13.06 -3.63
N THR A 35 -32.72 13.36 -4.55
CA THR A 35 -32.51 12.59 -5.78
C THR A 35 -31.05 12.22 -5.92
N ALA A 36 -30.78 10.96 -6.27
CA ALA A 36 -29.48 10.42 -6.59
C ALA A 36 -29.64 9.22 -7.54
N ASP A 37 -28.60 8.92 -8.31
CA ASP A 37 -28.59 7.73 -9.18
C ASP A 37 -28.69 6.42 -8.38
N ARG A 38 -28.16 6.45 -7.17
CA ARG A 38 -28.20 5.32 -6.23
C ARG A 38 -28.43 5.83 -4.80
N VAL A 39 -29.39 5.25 -4.13
CA VAL A 39 -29.64 5.45 -2.70
C VAL A 39 -29.39 4.14 -1.96
N ILE A 40 -28.64 4.21 -0.87
CA ILE A 40 -28.37 3.08 0.03
C ILE A 40 -29.00 3.39 1.37
N ASP A 41 -30.02 2.62 1.76
CA ASP A 41 -30.61 2.72 3.08
C ASP A 41 -29.70 2.01 4.11
N LEU A 42 -29.21 2.78 5.06
CA LEU A 42 -28.37 2.31 6.17
C LEU A 42 -29.08 2.42 7.53
N SER A 43 -30.42 2.39 7.54
CA SER A 43 -31.22 2.37 8.76
C SER A 43 -30.77 1.23 9.70
N GLY A 44 -30.55 1.54 10.97
CA GLY A 44 -30.03 0.58 11.95
C GLY A 44 -28.53 0.29 11.89
N HIS A 45 -27.80 0.99 11.02
CA HIS A 45 -26.33 0.86 10.88
C HIS A 45 -25.61 2.11 11.39
N VAL A 46 -24.33 1.96 11.66
CA VAL A 46 -23.41 3.07 11.92
C VAL A 46 -22.63 3.35 10.63
N LEU A 47 -22.77 4.54 10.09
CA LEU A 47 -21.96 5.03 8.97
C LEU A 47 -20.73 5.75 9.53
N MET A 48 -19.54 5.34 9.08
CA MET A 48 -18.25 5.93 9.47
C MET A 48 -17.30 5.95 8.27
N PRO A 49 -16.23 6.78 8.27
CA PRO A 49 -15.18 6.71 7.27
C PRO A 49 -14.54 5.31 7.22
N GLY A 50 -14.13 4.88 6.03
CA GLY A 50 -13.38 3.65 5.86
C GLY A 50 -12.05 3.70 6.60
N LEU A 51 -11.59 2.55 7.07
CA LEU A 51 -10.31 2.42 7.77
C LEU A 51 -9.14 2.67 6.80
N VAL A 52 -8.03 3.15 7.35
CA VAL A 52 -6.79 3.41 6.61
C VAL A 52 -5.69 2.52 7.18
N ASN A 53 -5.09 1.69 6.32
CA ASN A 53 -3.92 0.89 6.66
C ASN A 53 -2.65 1.57 6.12
N THR A 54 -1.79 2.02 7.01
CA THR A 54 -0.56 2.74 6.66
C THR A 54 0.69 1.87 6.65
N HIS A 55 0.57 0.56 6.95
CA HIS A 55 1.72 -0.36 6.99
C HIS A 55 1.31 -1.75 6.52
N HIS A 56 1.83 -2.16 5.37
CA HIS A 56 1.65 -3.51 4.83
C HIS A 56 2.85 -3.91 3.96
N HIS A 57 3.05 -5.23 3.83
CA HIS A 57 3.95 -5.88 2.89
C HIS A 57 3.15 -6.97 2.18
N LEU A 58 2.39 -6.58 1.15
CA LEU A 58 1.38 -7.46 0.53
C LEU A 58 1.95 -8.76 -0.03
N TYR A 59 3.18 -8.75 -0.55
CA TYR A 59 3.81 -9.97 -1.06
C TYR A 59 4.04 -11.05 0.02
N GLN A 60 4.02 -10.68 1.30
CA GLN A 60 4.23 -11.59 2.42
C GLN A 60 2.99 -12.44 2.77
N ASN A 61 1.82 -12.09 2.25
CA ASN A 61 0.55 -12.77 2.61
C ASN A 61 0.57 -14.27 2.32
N LEU A 62 1.26 -14.71 1.27
CA LEU A 62 1.36 -16.13 0.94
C LEU A 62 2.24 -16.93 1.91
N THR A 63 3.02 -16.28 2.76
CA THR A 63 4.00 -16.91 3.66
C THR A 63 3.68 -16.69 5.15
N ARG A 64 2.51 -16.19 5.48
CA ARG A 64 2.11 -15.83 6.86
C ARG A 64 2.21 -16.97 7.88
N LEU A 65 2.06 -18.20 7.44
CA LEU A 65 2.05 -19.38 8.32
C LEU A 65 3.25 -20.33 8.09
N LEU A 66 4.38 -19.81 7.57
CA LEU A 66 5.58 -20.61 7.41
C LEU A 66 6.10 -21.05 8.80
N PRO A 67 6.17 -22.36 9.10
CA PRO A 67 6.52 -22.85 10.44
C PRO A 67 7.88 -22.35 10.93
N GLU A 68 8.86 -22.28 10.04
CA GLU A 68 10.24 -21.88 10.34
C GLU A 68 10.36 -20.40 10.76
N ALA A 69 9.34 -19.60 10.44
CA ALA A 69 9.30 -18.18 10.77
C ALA A 69 8.43 -17.86 11.99
N GLN A 70 7.70 -18.87 12.55
CA GLN A 70 6.84 -18.64 13.71
C GLN A 70 7.70 -18.36 14.96
N ASP A 71 7.26 -17.38 15.75
CA ASP A 71 7.92 -16.96 17.00
C ASP A 71 9.38 -16.51 16.88
N ALA A 72 9.89 -16.33 15.64
CA ALA A 72 11.23 -15.87 15.41
C ALA A 72 11.37 -14.34 15.66
N PRO A 73 12.49 -13.87 16.24
CA PRO A 73 12.79 -12.45 16.29
C PRO A 73 13.00 -11.90 14.88
N LEU A 74 12.85 -10.57 14.69
CA LEU A 74 12.80 -9.91 13.38
C LEU A 74 13.88 -10.40 12.39
N PHE A 75 15.14 -10.43 12.78
CA PHE A 75 16.22 -10.81 11.86
C PHE A 75 16.19 -12.31 11.54
N GLY A 76 15.89 -13.17 12.52
CA GLY A 76 15.70 -14.61 12.30
C GLY A 76 14.49 -14.88 11.38
N TRP A 77 13.42 -14.12 11.56
CA TRP A 77 12.23 -14.16 10.72
C TRP A 77 12.56 -13.78 9.25
N LEU A 78 13.30 -12.69 9.04
CA LEU A 78 13.75 -12.29 7.72
C LEU A 78 14.65 -13.34 7.07
N GLN A 79 15.63 -13.88 7.82
CA GLN A 79 16.55 -14.89 7.32
C GLN A 79 15.83 -16.19 6.91
N ALA A 80 14.78 -16.59 7.64
CA ALA A 80 13.94 -17.75 7.28
C ALA A 80 13.11 -17.49 6.01
N LEU A 81 12.65 -16.26 5.79
CA LEU A 81 11.73 -15.94 4.71
C LEU A 81 12.41 -15.49 3.41
N TYR A 82 13.57 -14.84 3.46
CA TYR A 82 14.28 -14.41 2.24
C TYR A 82 14.48 -15.52 1.20
N PRO A 83 14.90 -16.75 1.54
CA PRO A 83 15.03 -17.84 0.56
C PRO A 83 13.69 -18.29 -0.05
N VAL A 84 12.59 -18.05 0.64
CA VAL A 84 11.23 -18.32 0.12
C VAL A 84 10.81 -17.20 -0.81
N TRP A 85 10.98 -15.95 -0.40
CA TRP A 85 10.60 -14.78 -1.18
C TRP A 85 11.43 -14.61 -2.46
N GLU A 86 12.70 -15.04 -2.46
CA GLU A 86 13.56 -15.09 -3.65
C GLU A 86 12.96 -15.91 -4.80
N ARG A 87 12.05 -16.86 -4.48
CA ARG A 87 11.41 -17.74 -5.47
C ARG A 87 10.06 -17.22 -5.95
N LEU A 88 9.56 -16.11 -5.42
CA LEU A 88 8.27 -15.56 -5.83
C LEU A 88 8.33 -15.10 -7.28
N SER A 89 7.29 -15.44 -8.03
CA SER A 89 7.08 -14.99 -9.40
C SER A 89 6.28 -13.68 -9.46
N PRO A 90 6.24 -12.97 -10.59
CA PRO A 90 5.35 -11.83 -10.79
C PRO A 90 3.88 -12.16 -10.46
N GLU A 91 3.39 -13.34 -10.86
CA GLU A 91 2.04 -13.81 -10.55
C GLU A 91 1.85 -13.98 -9.04
N ALA A 92 2.84 -14.48 -8.30
CA ALA A 92 2.76 -14.62 -6.85
C ALA A 92 2.64 -13.24 -6.16
N PHE A 93 3.36 -12.21 -6.63
CA PHE A 93 3.19 -10.84 -6.13
C PHE A 93 1.79 -10.32 -6.38
N HIS A 94 1.27 -10.49 -7.59
CA HIS A 94 -0.09 -10.07 -7.97
C HIS A 94 -1.15 -10.75 -7.11
N VAL A 95 -1.14 -12.09 -7.03
CA VAL A 95 -2.13 -12.87 -6.25
C VAL A 95 -2.03 -12.57 -4.76
N SER A 96 -0.80 -12.45 -4.22
CA SER A 96 -0.58 -12.08 -2.81
C SER A 96 -1.18 -10.71 -2.50
N ALA A 97 -1.00 -9.75 -3.40
CA ALA A 97 -1.57 -8.41 -3.26
C ALA A 97 -3.10 -8.45 -3.36
N GLN A 98 -3.67 -9.16 -4.34
CA GLN A 98 -5.13 -9.33 -4.45
C GLN A 98 -5.73 -9.89 -3.15
N LEU A 99 -5.13 -10.96 -2.60
CA LEU A 99 -5.59 -11.57 -1.36
C LEU A 99 -5.59 -10.56 -0.21
N GLY A 100 -4.46 -9.91 0.03
CA GLY A 100 -4.33 -8.97 1.15
C GLY A 100 -5.24 -7.75 1.01
N LEU A 101 -5.39 -7.21 -0.19
CA LEU A 101 -6.26 -6.07 -0.46
C LEU A 101 -7.75 -6.45 -0.33
N ALA A 102 -8.13 -7.67 -0.75
CA ALA A 102 -9.49 -8.18 -0.56
C ALA A 102 -9.81 -8.35 0.94
N GLU A 103 -8.89 -8.91 1.72
CA GLU A 103 -9.04 -9.02 3.19
C GLU A 103 -9.19 -7.64 3.84
N LEU A 104 -8.40 -6.65 3.43
CA LEU A 104 -8.51 -5.28 3.92
C LEU A 104 -9.87 -4.67 3.60
N LEU A 105 -10.35 -4.79 2.36
CA LEU A 105 -11.67 -4.28 1.96
C LEU A 105 -12.79 -4.96 2.76
N LEU A 106 -12.73 -6.28 2.95
CA LEU A 106 -13.71 -7.03 3.74
C LEU A 106 -13.70 -6.63 5.23
N SER A 107 -12.57 -6.14 5.73
CA SER A 107 -12.47 -5.60 7.10
C SER A 107 -12.91 -4.14 7.24
N GLY A 108 -13.34 -3.49 6.13
CA GLY A 108 -13.75 -2.07 6.12
C GLY A 108 -12.61 -1.09 5.87
N CYS A 109 -11.41 -1.58 5.51
CA CYS A 109 -10.31 -0.73 5.10
C CYS A 109 -10.48 -0.31 3.64
N THR A 110 -10.52 0.99 3.37
CA THR A 110 -10.73 1.55 2.03
C THR A 110 -9.51 2.23 1.43
N THR A 111 -8.46 2.39 2.23
CA THR A 111 -7.19 2.99 1.81
C THR A 111 -6.04 2.21 2.43
N SER A 112 -5.10 1.78 1.62
CA SER A 112 -3.91 1.07 2.10
C SER A 112 -2.65 1.59 1.43
N SER A 113 -1.55 1.61 2.19
CA SER A 113 -0.21 1.62 1.62
C SER A 113 0.36 0.21 1.57
N ASP A 114 1.35 0.01 0.71
CA ASP A 114 2.17 -1.19 0.69
C ASP A 114 3.65 -0.80 0.60
N HIS A 115 4.52 -1.57 1.20
CA HIS A 115 5.96 -1.42 1.08
C HIS A 115 6.55 -2.69 0.46
N GLN A 116 6.67 -2.69 -0.87
CA GLN A 116 7.35 -3.74 -1.63
C GLN A 116 8.80 -3.34 -1.82
N TYR A 117 9.74 -4.13 -1.29
CA TYR A 117 11.17 -3.81 -1.30
C TYR A 117 12.05 -4.94 -1.87
N ILE A 118 11.43 -5.98 -2.44
CA ILE A 118 12.10 -7.05 -3.19
C ILE A 118 11.45 -7.26 -4.54
N PHE A 119 12.25 -7.59 -5.56
CA PHE A 119 11.82 -7.71 -6.95
C PHE A 119 12.48 -8.91 -7.66
N PRO A 120 12.35 -10.15 -7.11
CA PRO A 120 12.94 -11.34 -7.71
C PRO A 120 12.23 -11.74 -9.00
N ASN A 121 12.93 -12.51 -9.84
CA ASN A 121 12.38 -13.21 -11.01
C ASN A 121 11.61 -12.32 -12.00
N GLY A 122 11.99 -11.04 -12.11
CA GLY A 122 11.35 -10.09 -13.00
C GLY A 122 10.04 -9.51 -12.47
N SER A 123 9.68 -9.76 -11.20
CA SER A 123 8.57 -9.09 -10.54
C SER A 123 8.79 -7.57 -10.45
N ARG A 124 7.71 -6.82 -10.47
CA ARG A 124 7.73 -5.36 -10.46
C ARG A 124 6.63 -4.83 -9.55
N LEU A 125 6.76 -3.60 -9.11
CA LEU A 125 5.67 -2.92 -8.37
C LEU A 125 4.39 -2.80 -9.23
N ASP A 126 4.53 -2.84 -10.55
CA ASP A 126 3.43 -2.88 -11.52
C ASP A 126 2.48 -4.05 -11.26
N ASP A 127 2.97 -5.21 -10.82
CA ASP A 127 2.16 -6.40 -10.50
C ASP A 127 1.21 -6.14 -9.32
N THR A 128 1.73 -5.51 -8.26
CA THR A 128 0.96 -5.10 -7.08
C THR A 128 -0.01 -3.95 -7.40
N ILE A 129 0.41 -2.99 -8.23
CA ILE A 129 -0.44 -1.89 -8.70
C ILE A 129 -1.62 -2.42 -9.53
N ALA A 130 -1.39 -3.42 -10.40
CA ALA A 130 -2.44 -4.05 -11.17
C ALA A 130 -3.49 -4.70 -10.26
N ALA A 131 -3.06 -5.46 -9.26
CA ALA A 131 -3.94 -6.07 -8.26
C ALA A 131 -4.77 -5.03 -7.49
N ALA A 132 -4.16 -3.90 -7.10
CA ALA A 132 -4.87 -2.80 -6.45
C ALA A 132 -5.92 -2.17 -7.38
N GLY A 133 -5.61 -2.01 -8.67
CA GLY A 133 -6.56 -1.53 -9.68
C GLY A 133 -7.78 -2.43 -9.83
N GLU A 134 -7.61 -3.74 -9.79
CA GLU A 134 -8.70 -4.73 -9.88
C GLU A 134 -9.60 -4.74 -8.63
N THR A 135 -9.03 -4.56 -7.44
CA THR A 135 -9.81 -4.48 -6.19
C THR A 135 -10.54 -3.15 -6.02
N GLY A 136 -10.03 -2.09 -6.65
CA GLY A 136 -10.60 -0.75 -6.58
C GLY A 136 -10.33 0.00 -5.27
N ILE A 137 -9.48 -0.52 -4.39
CA ILE A 137 -9.05 0.16 -3.16
C ILE A 137 -8.25 1.43 -3.49
N ARG A 138 -8.31 2.43 -2.64
CA ARG A 138 -7.37 3.56 -2.70
C ARG A 138 -5.99 3.09 -2.23
N PHE A 139 -4.97 3.31 -3.06
CA PHE A 139 -3.69 2.65 -2.85
C PHE A 139 -2.50 3.60 -2.96
N MET A 140 -1.59 3.50 -2.00
CA MET A 140 -0.26 4.11 -2.07
C MET A 140 0.76 3.00 -2.31
N ALA A 141 1.20 2.86 -3.56
CA ALA A 141 2.24 1.91 -3.94
C ALA A 141 3.61 2.47 -3.54
N THR A 142 4.26 1.85 -2.57
CA THR A 142 5.56 2.33 -2.11
C THR A 142 6.68 1.48 -2.71
N ARG A 143 7.48 2.10 -3.57
CA ARG A 143 8.70 1.50 -4.13
C ARG A 143 9.75 1.45 -3.04
N GLY A 144 9.81 0.32 -2.34
CA GLY A 144 10.89 -0.02 -1.44
C GLY A 144 12.14 -0.43 -2.21
N SER A 145 13.27 -0.58 -1.53
CA SER A 145 14.51 -1.01 -2.16
C SER A 145 15.51 -1.55 -1.15
N MET A 146 16.38 -2.44 -1.60
CA MET A 146 17.57 -2.90 -0.89
C MET A 146 18.75 -2.88 -1.86
N SER A 147 19.90 -2.31 -1.46
CA SER A 147 21.11 -2.20 -2.28
C SER A 147 22.36 -2.79 -1.63
N VAL A 148 22.28 -3.12 -0.33
CA VAL A 148 23.40 -3.69 0.44
C VAL A 148 23.05 -5.12 0.84
N GLY A 149 23.66 -6.09 0.13
CA GLY A 149 23.50 -7.51 0.39
C GLY A 149 24.51 -8.06 1.40
N GLU A 150 24.39 -9.35 1.71
CA GLU A 150 25.22 -10.06 2.69
C GLU A 150 26.72 -9.99 2.36
N SER A 151 27.10 -10.05 1.10
CA SER A 151 28.51 -9.92 0.68
C SER A 151 29.09 -8.51 0.97
N SER A 152 28.24 -7.52 1.14
CA SER A 152 28.59 -6.13 1.47
C SER A 152 28.27 -5.75 2.91
N GLY A 153 27.97 -6.74 3.76
CA GLY A 153 27.70 -6.54 5.19
C GLY A 153 26.24 -6.17 5.50
N GLY A 154 25.34 -6.29 4.52
CA GLY A 154 23.89 -6.17 4.73
C GLY A 154 23.27 -7.45 5.27
N LEU A 155 21.97 -7.41 5.55
CA LEU A 155 21.22 -8.57 6.02
C LEU A 155 20.62 -9.42 4.86
N PRO A 156 20.08 -8.80 3.77
CA PRO A 156 19.43 -9.57 2.73
C PRO A 156 20.44 -10.35 1.88
N PRO A 157 20.03 -11.52 1.30
CA PRO A 157 20.82 -12.20 0.28
C PRO A 157 21.12 -11.29 -0.90
N ASP A 158 22.30 -11.46 -1.52
CA ASP A 158 22.70 -10.65 -2.69
C ASP A 158 21.72 -10.78 -3.87
N ALA A 159 21.03 -11.91 -3.99
CA ALA A 159 20.02 -12.12 -5.03
C ALA A 159 18.74 -11.25 -4.87
N LEU A 160 18.52 -10.65 -3.69
CA LEU A 160 17.37 -9.80 -3.40
C LEU A 160 17.70 -8.31 -3.37
N VAL A 161 18.94 -7.92 -3.62
CA VAL A 161 19.34 -6.53 -3.73
C VAL A 161 19.44 -6.09 -5.19
N GLU A 162 19.30 -4.80 -5.41
CA GLU A 162 19.35 -4.18 -6.73
C GLU A 162 20.49 -3.14 -6.79
N ARG A 163 20.92 -2.80 -7.99
CA ARG A 163 21.85 -1.69 -8.20
C ARG A 163 21.11 -0.36 -7.95
N GLU A 164 21.76 0.57 -7.31
CA GLU A 164 21.14 1.86 -6.94
C GLU A 164 20.66 2.67 -8.14
N ASP A 165 21.43 2.66 -9.24
CA ASP A 165 21.03 3.32 -10.49
C ASP A 165 19.72 2.72 -11.04
N ASP A 166 19.56 1.40 -10.98
CA ASP A 166 18.37 0.70 -11.46
C ASP A 166 17.17 1.01 -10.54
N ILE A 167 17.39 1.06 -9.22
CA ILE A 167 16.39 1.46 -8.23
C ILE A 167 15.86 2.87 -8.52
N LEU A 168 16.75 3.83 -8.71
CA LEU A 168 16.38 5.23 -8.97
C LEU A 168 15.67 5.38 -10.32
N ALA A 169 16.16 4.72 -11.35
CA ALA A 169 15.53 4.72 -12.68
C ALA A 169 14.11 4.13 -12.66
N ASP A 170 13.93 2.98 -11.98
CA ASP A 170 12.62 2.35 -11.84
C ASP A 170 11.68 3.20 -10.96
N SER A 171 12.19 3.82 -9.91
CA SER A 171 11.45 4.76 -9.07
C SER A 171 10.90 5.95 -9.87
N GLU A 172 11.74 6.60 -10.69
CA GLU A 172 11.30 7.70 -11.55
C GLU A 172 10.29 7.22 -12.60
N ARG A 173 10.50 6.03 -13.18
CA ARG A 173 9.54 5.41 -14.12
C ARG A 173 8.16 5.22 -13.49
N LEU A 174 8.12 4.67 -12.27
CA LEU A 174 6.87 4.41 -11.54
C LEU A 174 6.14 5.71 -11.21
N ILE A 175 6.86 6.72 -10.72
CA ILE A 175 6.28 8.04 -10.45
C ILE A 175 5.65 8.61 -11.73
N ARG A 176 6.41 8.67 -12.82
CA ARG A 176 5.93 9.24 -14.09
C ARG A 176 4.73 8.48 -14.68
N ARG A 177 4.66 7.18 -14.44
CA ARG A 177 3.60 6.33 -15.02
C ARG A 177 2.33 6.31 -14.19
N TYR A 178 2.44 6.35 -12.87
CA TYR A 178 1.34 5.98 -11.98
C TYR A 178 1.00 7.02 -10.93
N HIS A 179 1.92 7.93 -10.58
CA HIS A 179 1.65 8.89 -9.52
C HIS A 179 0.65 9.95 -9.98
N ASP A 180 -0.46 10.04 -9.25
CA ASP A 180 -1.45 11.11 -9.41
C ASP A 180 -1.47 11.94 -8.13
N PRO A 181 -0.98 13.20 -8.14
CA PRO A 181 -0.90 14.05 -6.97
C PRO A 181 -2.26 14.64 -6.54
N ALA A 182 -3.34 14.39 -7.28
CA ALA A 182 -4.66 14.90 -6.92
C ALA A 182 -5.11 14.38 -5.56
N ALA A 183 -5.75 15.24 -4.75
CA ALA A 183 -6.19 14.89 -3.39
C ALA A 183 -7.16 13.69 -3.34
N ALA A 184 -7.97 13.51 -4.39
CA ALA A 184 -8.91 12.39 -4.51
C ALA A 184 -8.36 11.20 -5.31
N SER A 185 -7.08 11.21 -5.66
CA SER A 185 -6.41 10.15 -6.44
C SER A 185 -6.63 8.78 -5.80
N ARG A 186 -6.83 7.78 -6.65
CA ARG A 186 -6.94 6.38 -6.22
C ARG A 186 -5.60 5.67 -6.15
N LEU A 187 -4.58 6.20 -6.81
CA LEU A 187 -3.23 5.61 -6.85
C LEU A 187 -2.18 6.70 -6.70
N GLN A 188 -1.35 6.54 -5.71
CA GLN A 188 -0.15 7.35 -5.52
C GLN A 188 1.07 6.45 -5.40
N VAL A 189 2.24 6.98 -5.76
CA VAL A 189 3.52 6.29 -5.62
C VAL A 189 4.36 7.02 -4.57
N ALA A 190 4.96 6.26 -3.66
CA ALA A 190 5.93 6.75 -2.70
C ALA A 190 7.26 6.00 -2.84
N LEU A 191 8.33 6.54 -2.30
CA LEU A 191 9.65 5.91 -2.25
C LEU A 191 10.03 5.61 -0.80
N ALA A 192 10.52 4.40 -0.54
CA ALA A 192 10.94 3.98 0.81
C ALA A 192 12.11 3.00 0.74
N PRO A 193 13.36 3.47 0.67
CA PRO A 193 14.52 2.63 0.93
C PRO A 193 14.32 1.87 2.24
N CYS A 194 14.56 0.54 2.24
CA CYS A 194 13.99 -0.36 3.25
C CYS A 194 14.50 -0.06 4.67
N SER A 195 15.82 0.00 4.85
CA SER A 195 16.40 0.22 6.19
C SER A 195 17.88 0.58 6.11
N PRO A 196 18.45 1.17 7.17
CA PRO A 196 19.90 1.44 7.25
C PRO A 196 20.77 0.18 7.14
N PHE A 197 20.20 -1.00 7.30
CA PHE A 197 20.90 -2.29 7.23
C PHE A 197 20.90 -2.91 5.82
N SER A 198 20.17 -2.34 4.89
CA SER A 198 19.96 -2.91 3.56
C SER A 198 20.07 -1.90 2.42
N VAL A 199 20.36 -0.64 2.73
CA VAL A 199 20.58 0.41 1.73
C VAL A 199 21.76 1.31 2.12
N SER A 200 22.40 1.93 1.12
CA SER A 200 23.41 2.94 1.37
C SER A 200 22.82 4.28 1.82
N GLN A 201 23.64 5.11 2.45
CA GLN A 201 23.22 6.49 2.77
C GLN A 201 22.99 7.32 1.53
N ASP A 202 23.70 7.02 0.44
CA ASP A 202 23.58 7.77 -0.83
C ASP A 202 22.25 7.44 -1.48
N LEU A 203 21.83 6.17 -1.54
CA LEU A 203 20.51 5.81 -2.02
C LEU A 203 19.38 6.49 -1.21
N MET A 204 19.53 6.59 0.10
CA MET A 204 18.56 7.32 0.93
C MET A 204 18.45 8.80 0.55
N ARG A 205 19.60 9.48 0.32
CA ARG A 205 19.62 10.87 -0.09
C ARG A 205 19.02 11.08 -1.47
N GLU A 206 19.45 10.28 -2.45
CA GLU A 206 18.99 10.37 -3.84
C GLU A 206 17.49 10.06 -3.95
N SER A 207 17.00 9.08 -3.23
CA SER A 207 15.55 8.79 -3.16
C SER A 207 14.77 9.97 -2.60
N ALA A 208 15.28 10.64 -1.56
CA ALA A 208 14.66 11.83 -0.99
C ALA A 208 14.72 13.05 -1.93
N VAL A 209 15.78 13.18 -2.73
CA VAL A 209 15.89 14.21 -3.78
C VAL A 209 14.87 13.95 -4.87
N LEU A 210 14.80 12.70 -5.35
CA LEU A 210 13.84 12.28 -6.37
C LEU A 210 12.39 12.52 -5.92
N ALA A 211 12.04 12.12 -4.69
CA ALA A 211 10.70 12.30 -4.14
C ALA A 211 10.29 13.78 -4.02
N ARG A 212 11.24 14.68 -3.71
CA ARG A 212 10.96 16.13 -3.63
C ARG A 212 10.80 16.80 -5.00
N LYS A 213 11.28 16.17 -6.06
CA LYS A 213 11.18 16.70 -7.44
C LYS A 213 9.78 16.49 -8.02
N HIS A 214 9.04 15.55 -7.50
CA HIS A 214 7.73 15.13 -8.00
C HIS A 214 6.64 15.29 -6.95
#